data_54fa7206b8fb047b01c2d747403c3b22
#
_entry.id   54fa7206b8fb047b01c2d747403c3b22
#
_cell.length_a   1.000
_cell.length_b   1.000
_cell.length_c   1.000
_cell.angle_alpha   90.00
_cell.angle_beta   90.00
_cell.angle_gamma   90.00
#
_symmetry.space_group_name_H-M   'P 1'
#
loop_
_entity.id
_entity.type
_entity.pdbx_description
1 polymer ?
#
loop_
_entity_poly.entity_id
_entity_poly.type
_entity_poly.pdbx_seq_one_letter_code
_entity_poly.pdbx_strand_id
1 'polypeptide(L)'
;MKRHFNPTLVLFGVMGSLLLIDLLLPIANLLLHAHWSKWAADLAQPQALAALKISIYASTIAMCIMTLLGVPLGYLLARVNLPAKRLWISLVFLPMVVPDLAGGILLLQTFGPYGMVGNTLGTANIELTNNLVGIVLSQLFVASPFVVVSALAAFASVDTKLEQAAATLGDSRWRMFWRISLPLAWPGIAAGITLAWIRALGEFGATLIMAYNPHSLPVYMWVKFESDGLTGSLPAAFCLVMLAAAAVAISMLLSRLTGYADVVTRLGPQEKAA
;
A
#
# COMPACT_ATOMS: atom_id res chain seq x y z
N MET A 1 -7.37 -36.57 29.50
CA MET A 1 -7.32 -36.31 28.03
C MET A 1 -5.87 -36.27 27.58
N LYS A 2 -5.38 -37.34 26.93
CA LYS A 2 -4.03 -37.37 26.33
C LYS A 2 -4.09 -36.49 25.07
N ARG A 3 -3.46 -35.29 25.11
CA ARG A 3 -3.25 -34.49 23.89
C ARG A 3 -2.39 -35.33 22.95
N HIS A 4 -2.99 -35.90 21.90
CA HIS A 4 -2.24 -36.53 20.83
C HIS A 4 -1.30 -35.49 20.22
N PHE A 5 -0.03 -35.71 20.41
CA PHE A 5 1.04 -34.89 19.85
C PHE A 5 1.03 -35.06 18.34
N ASN A 6 0.51 -34.08 17.62
CA ASN A 6 0.46 -34.14 16.16
C ASN A 6 1.81 -33.63 15.60
N PRO A 7 2.66 -34.47 15.05
CA PRO A 7 3.99 -34.08 14.59
C PRO A 7 3.95 -33.05 13.47
N THR A 8 2.89 -33.06 12.66
CA THR A 8 2.69 -32.06 11.60
C THR A 8 2.48 -30.64 12.16
N LEU A 9 1.68 -30.51 13.23
CA LEU A 9 1.47 -29.21 13.88
C LEU A 9 2.75 -28.68 14.51
N VAL A 10 3.58 -29.56 15.09
CA VAL A 10 4.87 -29.18 15.65
C VAL A 10 5.82 -28.70 14.53
N LEU A 11 5.90 -29.45 13.43
CA LEU A 11 6.72 -29.09 12.30
C LEU A 11 6.29 -27.69 11.74
N PHE A 12 4.99 -27.49 11.52
CA PHE A 12 4.48 -26.18 11.05
C PHE A 12 4.72 -25.07 12.07
N GLY A 13 4.60 -25.35 13.36
CA GLY A 13 4.92 -24.42 14.42
C GLY A 13 6.40 -23.98 14.39
N VAL A 14 7.32 -24.95 14.24
CA VAL A 14 8.76 -24.65 14.14
C VAL A 14 9.06 -23.83 12.88
N MET A 15 8.56 -24.25 11.73
CA MET A 15 8.76 -23.50 10.47
C MET A 15 8.21 -22.08 10.55
N GLY A 16 6.99 -21.91 11.09
CA GLY A 16 6.38 -20.60 11.31
C GLY A 16 7.17 -19.74 12.29
N SER A 17 7.67 -20.33 13.37
CA SER A 17 8.50 -19.62 14.36
C SER A 17 9.83 -19.13 13.77
N LEU A 18 10.48 -19.93 12.93
CA LEU A 18 11.70 -19.53 12.25
C LEU A 18 11.48 -18.31 11.35
N LEU A 19 10.40 -18.33 10.57
CA LEU A 19 10.03 -17.19 9.72
C LEU A 19 9.71 -15.94 10.57
N LEU A 20 8.96 -16.09 11.66
CA LEU A 20 8.65 -14.98 12.56
C LEU A 20 9.92 -14.40 13.22
N ILE A 21 10.87 -15.24 13.59
CA ILE A 21 12.16 -14.79 14.13
C ILE A 21 12.91 -13.98 13.07
N ASP A 22 13.01 -14.48 11.84
CA ASP A 22 13.68 -13.78 10.74
C ASP A 22 13.07 -12.40 10.48
N LEU A 23 11.74 -12.31 10.48
CA LEU A 23 11.01 -11.05 10.25
C LEU A 23 11.15 -10.05 11.41
N LEU A 24 11.14 -10.53 12.65
CA LEU A 24 11.12 -9.68 13.83
C LEU A 24 12.52 -9.32 14.35
N LEU A 25 13.52 -10.16 14.10
CA LEU A 25 14.86 -9.96 14.59
C LEU A 25 15.50 -8.61 14.17
N PRO A 26 15.42 -8.17 12.89
CA PRO A 26 15.97 -6.87 12.50
C PRO A 26 15.25 -5.70 13.18
N ILE A 27 13.93 -5.79 13.34
CA ILE A 27 13.13 -4.76 14.03
C ILE A 27 13.48 -4.72 15.52
N ALA A 28 13.57 -5.87 16.15
CA ALA A 28 13.98 -5.96 17.55
C ALA A 28 15.40 -5.41 17.77
N ASN A 29 16.33 -5.74 16.89
CA ASN A 29 17.70 -5.23 16.93
C ASN A 29 17.75 -3.69 16.80
N LEU A 30 16.95 -3.13 15.88
CA LEU A 30 16.81 -1.68 15.73
C LEU A 30 16.36 -1.01 17.04
N LEU A 31 15.36 -1.60 17.72
CA LEU A 31 14.79 -1.06 18.97
C LEU A 31 15.74 -1.22 20.15
N LEU A 32 16.42 -2.37 20.27
CA LEU A 32 17.34 -2.67 21.39
C LEU A 32 18.61 -1.81 21.37
N HIS A 33 19.09 -1.43 20.18
CA HIS A 33 20.29 -0.62 20.01
C HIS A 33 19.98 0.85 19.70
N ALA A 34 18.73 1.29 19.95
CA ALA A 34 18.32 2.67 19.71
C ALA A 34 18.97 3.64 20.69
N HIS A 35 19.63 4.65 20.17
CA HIS A 35 20.13 5.79 20.92
C HIS A 35 19.08 6.92 20.91
N TRP A 36 18.03 6.76 21.71
CA TRP A 36 16.80 7.56 21.66
C TRP A 36 17.02 9.07 21.67
N SER A 37 17.92 9.57 22.53
CA SER A 37 18.21 11.00 22.62
C SER A 37 18.86 11.54 21.35
N LYS A 38 19.83 10.81 20.79
CA LYS A 38 20.49 11.17 19.54
C LYS A 38 19.51 11.10 18.36
N TRP A 39 18.73 10.02 18.27
CA TRP A 39 17.75 9.85 17.18
C TRP A 39 16.67 10.91 17.20
N ALA A 40 16.19 11.30 18.39
CA ALA A 40 15.24 12.40 18.53
C ALA A 40 15.84 13.74 18.01
N ALA A 41 17.10 14.02 18.33
CA ALA A 41 17.80 15.19 17.85
C ALA A 41 18.01 15.17 16.31
N ASP A 42 18.38 14.01 15.77
CA ASP A 42 18.58 13.83 14.32
C ASP A 42 17.26 13.98 13.55
N LEU A 43 16.16 13.42 14.05
CA LEU A 43 14.83 13.54 13.47
C LEU A 43 14.23 14.95 13.63
N ALA A 44 14.65 15.71 14.62
CA ALA A 44 14.23 17.11 14.79
C ALA A 44 14.94 18.08 13.83
N GLN A 45 15.96 17.66 13.10
CA GLN A 45 16.61 18.48 12.10
C GLN A 45 15.62 18.93 11.00
N PRO A 46 15.72 20.17 10.50
CA PRO A 46 14.81 20.70 9.49
C PRO A 46 14.70 19.83 8.24
N GLN A 47 15.80 19.20 7.81
CA GLN A 47 15.84 18.34 6.65
C GLN A 47 15.07 17.02 6.86
N ALA A 48 15.21 16.38 8.04
CA ALA A 48 14.48 15.17 8.39
C ALA A 48 12.97 15.46 8.48
N LEU A 49 12.59 16.56 9.13
CA LEU A 49 11.19 16.97 9.24
C LEU A 49 10.58 17.32 7.87
N ALA A 50 11.35 17.96 6.98
CA ALA A 50 10.91 18.24 5.62
C ALA A 50 10.67 16.93 4.86
N ALA A 51 11.60 15.98 4.91
CA ALA A 51 11.48 14.68 4.26
C ALA A 51 10.28 13.87 4.79
N LEU A 52 10.05 13.90 6.11
CA LEU A 52 8.88 13.30 6.74
C LEU A 52 7.56 13.89 6.24
N LYS A 53 7.46 15.22 6.23
CA LYS A 53 6.27 15.94 5.72
C LYS A 53 6.02 15.60 4.25
N ILE A 54 7.05 15.64 3.41
CA ILE A 54 6.95 15.32 1.98
C ILE A 54 6.44 13.89 1.79
N SER A 55 6.99 12.91 2.54
CA SER A 55 6.52 11.52 2.45
C SER A 55 5.06 11.37 2.83
N ILE A 56 4.61 11.99 3.91
CA ILE A 56 3.22 11.93 4.35
C ILE A 56 2.29 12.60 3.33
N TYR A 57 2.63 13.79 2.84
CA TYR A 57 1.83 14.52 1.86
C TYR A 57 1.75 13.75 0.54
N ALA A 58 2.89 13.33 -0.02
CA ALA A 58 2.93 12.62 -1.29
C ALA A 58 2.15 11.30 -1.23
N SER A 59 2.41 10.48 -0.20
CA SER A 59 1.74 9.18 -0.06
C SER A 59 0.24 9.32 0.20
N THR A 60 -0.19 10.35 0.92
CA THR A 60 -1.63 10.62 1.14
C THR A 60 -2.31 11.07 -0.15
N ILE A 61 -1.69 11.96 -0.93
CA ILE A 61 -2.20 12.37 -2.24
C ILE A 61 -2.25 11.15 -3.17
N ALA A 62 -1.18 10.36 -3.25
CA ALA A 62 -1.15 9.15 -4.04
C ALA A 62 -2.25 8.17 -3.61
N MET A 63 -2.44 7.95 -2.30
CA MET A 63 -3.50 7.09 -1.76
C MET A 63 -4.90 7.57 -2.19
N CYS A 64 -5.17 8.86 -2.12
CA CYS A 64 -6.46 9.42 -2.55
C CYS A 64 -6.69 9.17 -4.04
N ILE A 65 -5.69 9.41 -4.89
CA ILE A 65 -5.77 9.20 -6.33
C ILE A 65 -5.92 7.69 -6.64
N MET A 66 -5.12 6.82 -6.02
CA MET A 66 -5.22 5.37 -6.18
C MET A 66 -6.59 4.84 -5.77
N THR A 67 -7.16 5.37 -4.70
CA THR A 67 -8.50 4.97 -4.24
C THR A 67 -9.56 5.42 -5.23
N LEU A 68 -9.51 6.68 -5.65
CA LEU A 68 -10.47 7.26 -6.58
C LEU A 68 -10.51 6.54 -7.93
N LEU A 69 -9.36 6.12 -8.44
CA LEU A 69 -9.24 5.47 -9.75
C LEU A 69 -9.23 3.94 -9.64
N GLY A 70 -8.57 3.40 -8.63
CA GLY A 70 -8.36 1.97 -8.47
C GLY A 70 -9.60 1.21 -7.99
N VAL A 71 -10.40 1.80 -7.10
CA VAL A 71 -11.64 1.15 -6.63
C VAL A 71 -12.66 0.97 -7.77
N PRO A 72 -12.96 2.00 -8.59
CA PRO A 72 -13.82 1.82 -9.76
C PRO A 72 -13.25 0.81 -10.77
N LEU A 73 -11.94 0.83 -11.02
CA LEU A 73 -11.30 -0.15 -11.91
C LEU A 73 -11.46 -1.58 -11.36
N GLY A 74 -11.23 -1.79 -10.06
CA GLY A 74 -11.45 -3.07 -9.40
C GLY A 74 -12.90 -3.56 -9.52
N TYR A 75 -13.88 -2.66 -9.36
CA TYR A 75 -15.30 -2.96 -9.55
C TYR A 75 -15.60 -3.36 -11.00
N LEU A 76 -15.11 -2.61 -11.99
CA LEU A 76 -15.28 -2.95 -13.41
C LEU A 76 -14.69 -4.33 -13.72
N LEU A 77 -13.49 -4.59 -13.26
CA LEU A 77 -12.83 -5.90 -13.44
C LEU A 77 -13.57 -7.02 -12.70
N ALA A 78 -14.26 -6.77 -11.59
CA ALA A 78 -15.05 -7.77 -10.89
C ALA A 78 -16.38 -8.09 -11.62
N ARG A 79 -17.12 -7.08 -12.03
CA ARG A 79 -18.54 -7.16 -12.45
C ARG A 79 -18.78 -7.15 -13.94
N VAL A 80 -17.87 -6.58 -14.74
CA VAL A 80 -18.08 -6.43 -16.17
C VAL A 80 -17.33 -7.51 -16.95
N ASN A 81 -18.01 -8.10 -17.93
CA ASN A 81 -17.39 -9.03 -18.88
C ASN A 81 -16.66 -8.22 -19.97
N LEU A 82 -15.45 -7.76 -19.63
CA LEU A 82 -14.61 -7.03 -20.57
C LEU A 82 -13.96 -8.01 -21.56
N PRO A 83 -13.81 -7.62 -22.86
CA PRO A 83 -13.01 -8.39 -23.80
C PRO A 83 -11.57 -8.46 -23.27
N ALA A 84 -10.95 -9.63 -23.40
CA ALA A 84 -9.58 -9.88 -22.89
C ALA A 84 -9.38 -9.53 -21.39
N LYS A 85 -10.38 -9.73 -20.55
CA LYS A 85 -10.35 -9.42 -19.10
C LYS A 85 -9.07 -9.90 -18.40
N ARG A 86 -8.58 -11.10 -18.76
CA ARG A 86 -7.33 -11.65 -18.20
C ARG A 86 -6.13 -10.76 -18.53
N LEU A 87 -6.07 -10.20 -19.72
CA LEU A 87 -5.00 -9.28 -20.13
C LEU A 87 -5.03 -8.00 -19.27
N TRP A 88 -6.21 -7.40 -19.08
CA TRP A 88 -6.35 -6.20 -18.23
C TRP A 88 -5.89 -6.47 -16.79
N ILE A 89 -6.26 -7.61 -16.22
CA ILE A 89 -5.79 -8.01 -14.89
C ILE A 89 -4.27 -8.18 -14.89
N SER A 90 -3.68 -8.86 -15.89
CA SER A 90 -2.23 -9.03 -15.99
C SER A 90 -1.50 -7.69 -16.13
N LEU A 91 -2.04 -6.73 -16.87
CA LEU A 91 -1.47 -5.38 -16.99
C LEU A 91 -1.48 -4.61 -15.66
N VAL A 92 -2.51 -4.79 -14.84
CA VAL A 92 -2.54 -4.23 -13.48
C VAL A 92 -1.43 -4.82 -12.60
N PHE A 93 -1.11 -6.09 -12.76
CA PHE A 93 -0.03 -6.72 -11.98
C PHE A 93 1.39 -6.35 -12.46
N LEU A 94 1.53 -5.85 -13.70
CA LEU A 94 2.83 -5.59 -14.30
C LEU A 94 3.74 -4.70 -13.44
N PRO A 95 3.27 -3.57 -12.88
CA PRO A 95 4.11 -2.73 -12.01
C PRO A 95 4.63 -3.42 -10.75
N MET A 96 3.93 -4.46 -10.25
CA MET A 96 4.37 -5.22 -9.07
C MET A 96 5.58 -6.13 -9.36
N VAL A 97 5.77 -6.51 -10.62
CA VAL A 97 6.86 -7.40 -11.06
C VAL A 97 8.07 -6.59 -11.50
N VAL A 98 7.87 -5.36 -11.97
CA VAL A 98 8.94 -4.46 -12.39
C VAL A 98 9.74 -4.02 -11.16
N PRO A 99 11.09 -4.19 -11.14
CA PRO A 99 11.92 -3.65 -10.08
C PRO A 99 11.73 -2.14 -9.93
N ASP A 100 11.65 -1.63 -8.70
CA ASP A 100 11.32 -0.23 -8.42
C ASP A 100 12.21 0.77 -9.16
N LEU A 101 13.54 0.54 -9.18
CA LEU A 101 14.47 1.39 -9.94
C LEU A 101 14.19 1.37 -11.44
N ALA A 102 13.89 0.20 -12.01
CA ALA A 102 13.53 0.09 -13.43
C ALA A 102 12.20 0.83 -13.70
N GLY A 103 11.21 0.72 -12.80
CA GLY A 103 9.98 1.50 -12.84
C GLY A 103 10.26 3.00 -12.88
N GLY A 104 11.18 3.49 -12.06
CA GLY A 104 11.62 4.88 -12.06
C GLY A 104 12.21 5.33 -13.39
N ILE A 105 13.03 4.49 -14.03
CA ILE A 105 13.60 4.77 -15.37
C ILE A 105 12.48 4.84 -16.43
N LEU A 106 11.52 3.92 -16.41
CA LEU A 106 10.36 3.94 -17.31
C LEU A 106 9.52 5.19 -17.14
N LEU A 107 9.28 5.59 -15.89
CA LEU A 107 8.57 6.82 -15.57
C LEU A 107 9.34 8.06 -16.04
N LEU A 108 10.65 8.11 -15.81
CA LEU A 108 11.49 9.21 -16.27
C LEU A 108 11.52 9.29 -17.81
N GLN A 109 11.57 8.15 -18.50
CA GLN A 109 11.50 8.10 -19.97
C GLN A 109 10.16 8.63 -20.48
N THR A 110 9.06 8.49 -19.70
CA THR A 110 7.72 8.93 -20.11
C THR A 110 7.44 10.37 -19.70
N PHE A 111 7.70 10.69 -18.42
CA PHE A 111 7.32 11.95 -17.77
C PHE A 111 8.49 12.92 -17.57
N GLY A 112 9.71 12.50 -17.85
CA GLY A 112 10.91 13.34 -17.77
C GLY A 112 10.91 14.45 -18.84
N PRO A 113 11.83 15.42 -18.73
CA PRO A 113 11.87 16.58 -19.63
C PRO A 113 11.98 16.21 -21.11
N TYR A 114 12.61 15.08 -21.42
CA TYR A 114 12.77 14.55 -22.79
C TYR A 114 11.79 13.41 -23.12
N GLY A 115 10.91 13.07 -22.20
CA GLY A 115 9.92 12.01 -22.36
C GLY A 115 8.71 12.48 -23.17
N MET A 116 7.93 11.52 -23.67
CA MET A 116 6.78 11.80 -24.53
C MET A 116 5.76 12.76 -23.89
N VAL A 117 5.44 12.54 -22.60
CA VAL A 117 4.48 13.38 -21.87
C VAL A 117 5.17 14.61 -21.28
N GLY A 118 6.35 14.45 -20.69
CA GLY A 118 7.07 15.55 -20.04
C GLY A 118 7.50 16.63 -21.01
N ASN A 119 7.98 16.27 -22.21
CA ASN A 119 8.31 17.25 -23.25
C ASN A 119 7.07 18.05 -23.70
N THR A 120 5.94 17.40 -23.89
CA THR A 120 4.69 18.07 -24.29
C THR A 120 4.21 19.06 -23.21
N LEU A 121 4.23 18.64 -21.94
CA LEU A 121 3.83 19.50 -20.82
C LEU A 121 4.87 20.58 -20.50
N GLY A 122 6.15 20.32 -20.78
CA GLY A 122 7.25 21.28 -20.65
C GLY A 122 7.05 22.54 -21.52
N THR A 123 6.39 22.42 -22.67
CA THR A 123 6.01 23.58 -23.51
C THR A 123 5.06 24.53 -22.78
N ALA A 124 4.30 24.04 -21.80
CA ALA A 124 3.41 24.80 -20.92
C ALA A 124 4.06 25.15 -19.56
N ASN A 125 5.38 24.97 -19.40
CA ASN A 125 6.12 25.13 -18.16
C ASN A 125 5.64 24.22 -17.01
N ILE A 126 5.11 23.04 -17.32
CA ILE A 126 4.68 22.03 -16.34
C ILE A 126 5.75 20.95 -16.26
N GLU A 127 6.47 20.95 -15.14
CA GLU A 127 7.47 19.93 -14.84
C GLU A 127 6.87 18.82 -13.96
N LEU A 128 7.14 17.54 -14.35
CA LEU A 128 6.63 16.36 -13.64
C LEU A 128 7.73 15.61 -12.86
N THR A 129 8.96 16.10 -12.90
CA THR A 129 10.12 15.47 -12.26
C THR A 129 10.78 16.40 -11.25
N ASN A 130 11.54 15.85 -10.31
CA ASN A 130 12.21 16.61 -9.24
C ASN A 130 11.29 17.56 -8.47
N ASN A 131 10.08 17.10 -8.20
CA ASN A 131 9.09 17.82 -7.40
C ASN A 131 8.11 16.84 -6.75
N LEU A 132 7.12 17.36 -6.00
CA LEU A 132 6.12 16.54 -5.32
C LEU A 132 5.30 15.68 -6.29
N VAL A 133 5.04 16.17 -7.51
CA VAL A 133 4.28 15.44 -8.54
C VAL A 133 5.03 14.19 -8.97
N GLY A 134 6.36 14.31 -9.17
CA GLY A 134 7.22 13.18 -9.50
C GLY A 134 7.21 12.09 -8.43
N ILE A 135 7.23 12.48 -7.15
CA ILE A 135 7.09 11.53 -6.03
C ILE A 135 5.73 10.82 -6.09
N VAL A 136 4.64 11.58 -6.26
CA VAL A 136 3.28 11.03 -6.35
C VAL A 136 3.13 10.08 -7.55
N LEU A 137 3.67 10.42 -8.72
CA LEU A 137 3.64 9.55 -9.90
C LEU A 137 4.40 8.23 -9.66
N SER A 138 5.57 8.29 -9.01
CA SER A 138 6.33 7.09 -8.63
C SER A 138 5.51 6.19 -7.69
N GLN A 139 4.91 6.78 -6.67
CA GLN A 139 4.08 6.07 -5.71
C GLN A 139 2.81 5.48 -6.36
N LEU A 140 2.16 6.22 -7.27
CA LEU A 140 1.01 5.73 -8.04
C LEU A 140 1.38 4.50 -8.87
N PHE A 141 2.49 4.55 -9.59
CA PHE A 141 2.93 3.44 -10.43
C PHE A 141 3.14 2.16 -9.61
N VAL A 142 3.86 2.28 -8.49
CA VAL A 142 4.27 1.12 -7.69
C VAL A 142 3.15 0.58 -6.79
N ALA A 143 2.30 1.47 -6.26
CA ALA A 143 1.34 1.09 -5.21
C ALA A 143 -0.12 0.94 -5.69
N SER A 144 -0.50 1.50 -6.85
CA SER A 144 -1.88 1.38 -7.34
C SER A 144 -2.37 -0.05 -7.55
N PRO A 145 -1.55 -1.03 -7.97
CA PRO A 145 -2.00 -2.41 -8.11
C PRO A 145 -2.59 -2.99 -6.81
N PHE A 146 -2.07 -2.61 -5.66
CA PHE A 146 -2.57 -3.10 -4.36
C PHE A 146 -4.02 -2.69 -4.13
N VAL A 147 -4.40 -1.46 -4.47
CA VAL A 147 -5.80 -1.00 -4.37
C VAL A 147 -6.69 -1.75 -5.37
N VAL A 148 -6.25 -1.83 -6.64
CA VAL A 148 -7.05 -2.45 -7.70
C VAL A 148 -7.30 -3.92 -7.44
N VAL A 149 -6.26 -4.67 -7.07
CA VAL A 149 -6.35 -6.13 -6.80
C VAL A 149 -7.20 -6.41 -5.57
N SER A 150 -7.02 -5.63 -4.49
CA SER A 150 -7.83 -5.78 -3.28
C SER A 150 -9.30 -5.43 -3.55
N ALA A 151 -9.56 -4.36 -4.30
CA ALA A 151 -10.92 -3.99 -4.70
C ALA A 151 -11.55 -5.06 -5.61
N LEU A 152 -10.82 -5.57 -6.60
CA LEU A 152 -11.26 -6.68 -7.44
C LEU A 152 -11.67 -7.90 -6.60
N ALA A 153 -10.81 -8.34 -5.68
CA ALA A 153 -11.08 -9.49 -4.81
C ALA A 153 -12.29 -9.23 -3.88
N ALA A 154 -12.34 -8.02 -3.28
CA ALA A 154 -13.41 -7.64 -2.38
C ALA A 154 -14.77 -7.58 -3.11
N PHE A 155 -14.85 -6.97 -4.27
CA PHE A 155 -16.07 -6.97 -5.05
C PHE A 155 -16.43 -8.38 -5.58
N ALA A 156 -15.46 -9.18 -5.97
CA ALA A 156 -15.70 -10.55 -6.42
C ALA A 156 -16.30 -11.45 -5.30
N SER A 157 -16.03 -11.16 -4.02
CA SER A 157 -16.56 -11.89 -2.88
C SER A 157 -18.02 -11.53 -2.53
N VAL A 158 -18.53 -10.40 -3.00
CA VAL A 158 -19.93 -9.99 -2.79
C VAL A 158 -20.86 -10.83 -3.67
N ASP A 159 -21.88 -11.46 -3.04
CA ASP A 159 -22.84 -12.29 -3.78
C ASP A 159 -23.65 -11.45 -4.78
N THR A 160 -23.53 -11.79 -6.06
CA THR A 160 -24.25 -11.13 -7.16
C THR A 160 -25.78 -11.26 -7.04
N LYS A 161 -26.29 -12.23 -6.31
CA LYS A 161 -27.74 -12.37 -6.04
C LYS A 161 -28.32 -11.18 -5.30
N LEU A 162 -27.53 -10.53 -4.43
CA LEU A 162 -27.96 -9.31 -3.73
C LEU A 162 -28.16 -8.15 -4.71
N GLU A 163 -27.24 -8.00 -5.67
CA GLU A 163 -27.35 -7.00 -6.73
C GLU A 163 -28.53 -7.30 -7.66
N GLN A 164 -28.76 -8.58 -8.01
CA GLN A 164 -29.91 -9.01 -8.83
C GLN A 164 -31.25 -8.76 -8.13
N ALA A 165 -31.35 -9.06 -6.83
CA ALA A 165 -32.54 -8.77 -6.05
C ALA A 165 -32.87 -7.27 -5.99
N ALA A 166 -31.86 -6.41 -5.82
CA ALA A 166 -32.05 -4.97 -5.87
C ALA A 166 -32.48 -4.47 -7.25
N ALA A 167 -31.93 -5.07 -8.32
CA ALA A 167 -32.33 -4.75 -9.69
C ALA A 167 -33.80 -5.09 -9.96
N THR A 168 -34.32 -6.20 -9.43
CA THR A 168 -35.74 -6.56 -9.55
C THR A 168 -36.66 -5.59 -8.80
N LEU A 169 -36.15 -4.92 -7.76
CA LEU A 169 -36.84 -3.85 -7.02
C LEU A 169 -36.72 -2.46 -7.69
N GLY A 170 -36.08 -2.37 -8.85
CA GLY A 170 -35.95 -1.14 -9.63
C GLY A 170 -34.75 -0.27 -9.28
N ASP A 171 -33.78 -0.77 -8.52
CA ASP A 171 -32.56 -0.02 -8.24
C ASP A 171 -31.65 0.10 -9.48
N SER A 172 -31.17 1.31 -9.75
CA SER A 172 -30.17 1.54 -10.80
C SER A 172 -28.81 0.97 -10.40
N ARG A 173 -27.94 0.66 -11.40
CA ARG A 173 -26.56 0.18 -11.18
C ARG A 173 -25.77 1.10 -10.26
N TRP A 174 -25.93 2.42 -10.38
CA TRP A 174 -25.27 3.41 -9.51
C TRP A 174 -25.74 3.29 -8.05
N ARG A 175 -27.06 3.12 -7.83
CA ARG A 175 -27.62 2.96 -6.50
C ARG A 175 -27.19 1.64 -5.85
N MET A 176 -27.17 0.54 -6.64
CA MET A 176 -26.67 -0.76 -6.19
C MET A 176 -25.18 -0.69 -5.79
N PHE A 177 -24.35 0.01 -6.57
CA PHE A 177 -22.93 0.19 -6.24
C PHE A 177 -22.77 0.82 -4.84
N TRP A 178 -23.42 1.96 -4.59
CA TRP A 178 -23.24 2.71 -3.34
C TRP A 178 -23.94 2.09 -2.14
N ARG A 179 -25.06 1.38 -2.32
CA ARG A 179 -25.87 0.84 -1.22
C ARG A 179 -25.58 -0.62 -0.90
N ILE A 180 -25.06 -1.38 -1.84
CA ILE A 180 -24.87 -2.83 -1.68
C ILE A 180 -23.40 -3.19 -1.92
N SER A 181 -22.89 -3.01 -3.15
CA SER A 181 -21.60 -3.56 -3.53
C SER A 181 -20.46 -2.92 -2.74
N LEU A 182 -20.40 -1.58 -2.67
CA LEU A 182 -19.32 -0.86 -1.99
C LEU A 182 -19.33 -1.09 -0.47
N PRO A 183 -20.45 -0.98 0.27
CA PRO A 183 -20.44 -1.24 1.71
C PRO A 183 -20.03 -2.66 2.07
N LEU A 184 -20.49 -3.66 1.31
CA LEU A 184 -20.14 -5.07 1.56
C LEU A 184 -18.67 -5.37 1.20
N ALA A 185 -18.13 -4.74 0.17
CA ALA A 185 -16.72 -4.88 -0.24
C ALA A 185 -15.76 -3.99 0.57
N TRP A 186 -16.29 -2.96 1.27
CA TRP A 186 -15.48 -1.93 1.92
C TRP A 186 -14.35 -2.44 2.82
N PRO A 187 -14.55 -3.47 3.66
CA PRO A 187 -13.48 -3.95 4.52
C PRO A 187 -12.25 -4.47 3.74
N GLY A 188 -12.49 -5.20 2.65
CA GLY A 188 -11.40 -5.67 1.78
C GLY A 188 -10.74 -4.52 1.02
N ILE A 189 -11.53 -3.55 0.57
CA ILE A 189 -11.03 -2.34 -0.10
C ILE A 189 -10.18 -1.51 0.88
N ALA A 190 -10.64 -1.29 2.10
CA ALA A 190 -9.92 -0.53 3.11
C ALA A 190 -8.58 -1.18 3.48
N ALA A 191 -8.53 -2.51 3.59
CA ALA A 191 -7.29 -3.24 3.76
C ALA A 191 -6.33 -3.01 2.59
N GLY A 192 -6.82 -3.06 1.35
CA GLY A 192 -6.03 -2.78 0.16
C GLY A 192 -5.50 -1.35 0.08
N ILE A 193 -6.32 -0.36 0.45
CA ILE A 193 -5.92 1.05 0.54
C ILE A 193 -4.80 1.22 1.57
N THR A 194 -4.92 0.58 2.73
CA THR A 194 -3.89 0.63 3.77
C THR A 194 -2.57 0.04 3.28
N LEU A 195 -2.61 -1.14 2.66
CA LEU A 195 -1.41 -1.76 2.08
C LEU A 195 -0.76 -0.89 1.02
N ALA A 196 -1.56 -0.29 0.12
CA ALA A 196 -1.08 0.62 -0.90
C ALA A 196 -0.44 1.88 -0.30
N TRP A 197 -1.03 2.43 0.77
CA TRP A 197 -0.48 3.60 1.44
C TRP A 197 0.87 3.30 2.11
N ILE A 198 0.97 2.17 2.82
CA ILE A 198 2.24 1.72 3.42
C ILE A 198 3.29 1.48 2.32
N ARG A 199 2.89 0.85 1.20
CA ARG A 199 3.79 0.64 0.06
C ARG A 199 4.27 1.96 -0.56
N ALA A 200 3.38 2.95 -0.67
CA ALA A 200 3.69 4.28 -1.16
C ALA A 200 4.63 5.05 -0.20
N LEU A 201 4.38 4.99 1.12
CA LEU A 201 5.25 5.61 2.13
C LEU A 201 6.68 5.07 2.08
N GLY A 202 6.84 3.77 1.85
CA GLY A 202 8.14 3.11 1.75
C GLY A 202 8.76 3.15 0.35
N GLU A 203 8.13 3.83 -0.61
CA GLU A 203 8.64 3.88 -1.98
C GLU A 203 9.96 4.65 -2.05
N PHE A 204 11.00 3.97 -2.56
CA PHE A 204 12.34 4.50 -2.67
C PHE A 204 12.84 4.51 -4.11
N GLY A 205 12.82 3.35 -4.77
CA GLY A 205 13.57 3.13 -6.02
C GLY A 205 13.09 3.98 -7.18
N ALA A 206 11.77 4.00 -7.43
CA ALA A 206 11.20 4.81 -8.49
C ALA A 206 11.28 6.31 -8.14
N THR A 207 11.09 6.65 -6.87
CA THR A 207 11.18 8.04 -6.38
C THR A 207 12.60 8.59 -6.51
N LEU A 208 13.63 7.78 -6.20
CA LEU A 208 15.03 8.17 -6.32
C LEU A 208 15.37 8.64 -7.74
N ILE A 209 14.83 7.97 -8.75
CA ILE A 209 15.10 8.28 -10.17
C ILE A 209 14.22 9.43 -10.66
N MET A 210 12.94 9.43 -10.28
CA MET A 210 11.94 10.35 -10.83
C MET A 210 11.94 11.72 -10.14
N ALA A 211 12.26 11.75 -8.83
CA ALA A 211 12.19 12.95 -7.99
C ALA A 211 13.15 12.84 -6.80
N TYR A 212 14.46 12.93 -7.09
CA TYR A 212 15.50 12.91 -6.06
C TYR A 212 15.30 14.05 -5.05
N ASN A 213 14.95 15.22 -5.53
CA ASN A 213 14.69 16.41 -4.71
C ASN A 213 13.30 16.99 -5.03
N PRO A 214 12.47 17.31 -4.02
CA PRO A 214 12.71 17.24 -2.57
C PRO A 214 12.77 15.80 -2.06
N HIS A 215 13.60 15.53 -1.06
CA HIS A 215 13.77 14.17 -0.55
C HIS A 215 12.50 13.68 0.15
N SER A 216 12.01 12.51 -0.27
CA SER A 216 11.11 11.70 0.57
C SER A 216 11.90 11.08 1.73
N LEU A 217 11.23 10.59 2.76
CA LEU A 217 11.91 9.99 3.92
C LEU A 217 12.77 8.78 3.56
N PRO A 218 12.35 7.85 2.64
CA PRO A 218 13.23 6.79 2.15
C PRO A 218 14.45 7.31 1.38
N VAL A 219 14.29 8.35 0.56
CA VAL A 219 15.42 8.97 -0.16
C VAL A 219 16.35 9.67 0.83
N TYR A 220 15.83 10.40 1.82
CA TYR A 220 16.61 11.01 2.91
C TYR A 220 17.39 9.97 3.70
N MET A 221 16.77 8.82 4.04
CA MET A 221 17.44 7.71 4.68
C MET A 221 18.64 7.20 3.86
N TRP A 222 18.46 7.07 2.54
CA TRP A 222 19.53 6.67 1.62
C TRP A 222 20.67 7.70 1.59
N VAL A 223 20.35 8.98 1.46
CA VAL A 223 21.35 10.07 1.49
C VAL A 223 22.15 10.03 2.80
N LYS A 224 21.49 9.80 3.93
CA LYS A 224 22.15 9.63 5.22
C LYS A 224 23.01 8.36 5.29
N PHE A 225 22.59 7.28 4.65
CA PHE A 225 23.40 6.08 4.56
C PHE A 225 24.69 6.30 3.75
N GLU A 226 24.60 7.02 2.65
CA GLU A 226 25.78 7.33 1.82
C GLU A 226 26.75 8.32 2.50
N SER A 227 26.24 9.32 3.23
CA SER A 227 27.07 10.33 3.89
C SER A 227 27.61 9.90 5.25
N ASP A 228 26.77 9.32 6.11
CA ASP A 228 27.02 9.07 7.52
C ASP A 228 27.06 7.56 7.86
N GLY A 229 26.92 6.70 6.86
CA GLY A 229 26.90 5.26 6.98
C GLY A 229 25.63 4.73 7.68
N LEU A 230 25.72 3.47 8.14
CA LEU A 230 24.59 2.77 8.76
C LEU A 230 24.01 3.55 9.96
N THR A 231 24.87 4.07 10.83
CA THR A 231 24.44 4.75 12.07
C THR A 231 23.68 6.04 11.80
N GLY A 232 23.98 6.75 10.72
CA GLY A 232 23.30 7.98 10.32
C GLY A 232 21.92 7.73 9.71
N SER A 233 21.71 6.56 9.09
CA SER A 233 20.43 6.20 8.46
C SER A 233 19.40 5.61 9.44
N LEU A 234 19.84 5.03 10.58
CA LEU A 234 18.96 4.35 11.53
C LEU A 234 17.79 5.20 12.07
N PRO A 235 17.94 6.51 12.38
CA PRO A 235 16.83 7.34 12.82
C PRO A 235 15.70 7.43 11.80
N ALA A 236 16.04 7.60 10.52
CA ALA A 236 15.06 7.66 9.45
C ALA A 236 14.42 6.28 9.18
N ALA A 237 15.19 5.19 9.26
CA ALA A 237 14.67 3.82 9.18
C ALA A 237 13.67 3.55 10.32
N PHE A 238 14.00 3.93 11.55
CA PHE A 238 13.08 3.82 12.69
C PHE A 238 11.78 4.60 12.45
N CYS A 239 11.89 5.84 11.96
CA CYS A 239 10.72 6.65 11.65
C CYS A 239 9.81 5.98 10.60
N LEU A 240 10.37 5.37 9.54
CA LEU A 240 9.62 4.61 8.54
C LEU A 240 8.90 3.40 9.16
N VAL A 241 9.58 2.65 10.02
CA VAL A 241 8.98 1.50 10.74
C VAL A 241 7.81 1.97 11.61
N MET A 242 7.98 3.09 12.34
CA MET A 242 6.92 3.64 13.19
C MET A 242 5.73 4.14 12.38
N LEU A 243 5.96 4.78 11.22
CA LEU A 243 4.89 5.19 10.31
C LEU A 243 4.12 3.99 9.76
N ALA A 244 4.81 2.93 9.34
CA ALA A 244 4.18 1.71 8.88
C ALA A 244 3.36 1.04 9.99
N ALA A 245 3.92 0.95 11.21
CA ALA A 245 3.20 0.41 12.37
C ALA A 245 1.96 1.24 12.73
N ALA A 246 2.07 2.58 12.69
CA ALA A 246 0.96 3.48 12.92
C ALA A 246 -0.15 3.30 11.86
N ALA A 247 0.21 3.16 10.58
CA ALA A 247 -0.73 2.91 9.50
C ALA A 247 -1.50 1.59 9.71
N VAL A 248 -0.80 0.51 10.08
CA VAL A 248 -1.42 -0.77 10.42
C VAL A 248 -2.35 -0.64 11.63
N ALA A 249 -1.91 0.03 12.69
CA ALA A 249 -2.71 0.23 13.89
C ALA A 249 -3.99 1.04 13.61
N ILE A 250 -3.89 2.12 12.83
CA ILE A 250 -5.04 2.92 12.40
C ILE A 250 -6.01 2.07 11.58
N SER A 251 -5.51 1.26 10.64
CA SER A 251 -6.34 0.37 9.84
C SER A 251 -7.08 -0.66 10.70
N MET A 252 -6.40 -1.27 11.68
CA MET A 252 -7.02 -2.20 12.62
C MET A 252 -8.09 -1.53 13.49
N LEU A 253 -7.84 -0.29 13.93
CA LEU A 253 -8.82 0.45 14.72
C LEU A 253 -10.06 0.81 13.90
N LEU A 254 -9.87 1.29 12.67
CA LEU A 254 -10.98 1.59 11.76
C LEU A 254 -11.79 0.35 11.42
N SER A 255 -11.16 -0.80 11.21
CA SER A 255 -11.88 -2.06 10.94
C SER A 255 -12.73 -2.52 12.12
N ARG A 256 -12.31 -2.26 13.35
CA ARG A 256 -13.11 -2.54 14.56
C ARG A 256 -14.32 -1.61 14.68
N LEU A 257 -14.14 -0.34 14.39
CA LEU A 257 -15.21 0.66 14.46
C LEU A 257 -16.31 0.43 13.40
N THR A 258 -15.97 -0.16 12.27
CA THR A 258 -16.93 -0.50 11.19
C THR A 258 -17.68 -1.82 11.43
N GLY A 259 -17.52 -2.47 12.58
CA GLY A 259 -18.21 -3.72 12.94
C GLY A 259 -17.77 -4.96 12.15
N TYR A 260 -16.71 -4.85 11.36
CA TYR A 260 -16.21 -5.96 10.54
C TYR A 260 -15.68 -7.13 11.36
N ALA A 261 -15.11 -6.87 12.54
CA ALA A 261 -14.65 -7.92 13.45
C ALA A 261 -15.78 -8.87 13.86
N ASP A 262 -16.99 -8.34 14.05
CA ASP A 262 -18.17 -9.13 14.43
C ASP A 262 -18.70 -9.99 13.28
N VAL A 263 -18.53 -9.57 12.02
CA VAL A 263 -18.96 -10.34 10.84
C VAL A 263 -18.02 -11.53 10.61
N VAL A 264 -16.70 -11.32 10.74
CA VAL A 264 -15.72 -12.39 10.59
C VAL A 264 -15.82 -13.43 11.71
N THR A 265 -16.05 -12.99 12.95
CA THR A 265 -16.23 -13.91 14.08
C THR A 265 -17.55 -14.67 14.02
N ARG A 266 -18.61 -14.12 13.43
CA ARG A 266 -19.89 -14.81 13.21
C ARG A 266 -19.86 -15.79 12.02
N LEU A 267 -18.95 -15.61 11.08
CA LEU A 267 -18.76 -16.51 9.93
C LEU A 267 -17.66 -17.57 10.16
N GLY A 268 -16.96 -17.52 11.30
CA GLY A 268 -16.11 -18.59 11.75
C GLY A 268 -16.90 -19.90 11.89
N PRO A 269 -16.26 -21.07 11.70
CA PRO A 269 -16.97 -22.34 11.81
C PRO A 269 -17.71 -22.37 13.14
N GLN A 270 -19.05 -22.40 13.08
CA GLN A 270 -19.86 -22.69 14.25
C GLN A 270 -19.41 -24.07 14.71
N GLU A 271 -18.67 -24.12 15.78
CA GLU A 271 -18.37 -25.33 16.50
C GLU A 271 -19.74 -25.95 16.80
N LYS A 272 -20.09 -27.01 16.04
CA LYS A 272 -21.30 -27.77 16.25
C LYS A 272 -21.21 -28.29 17.68
N ALA A 273 -21.93 -27.62 18.57
CA ALA A 273 -22.32 -28.19 19.86
C ALA A 273 -23.18 -29.41 19.54
N ALA A 274 -22.61 -30.58 19.67
CA ALA A 274 -23.28 -31.89 19.79
C ALA A 274 -22.50 -32.72 20.80
#